data_f467ad9ec5e68e6fb33f773053fcf600
#
_entry.id   f467ad9ec5e68e6fb33f773053fcf600
#
_cell.length_a   1.000
_cell.length_b   1.000
_cell.length_c   1.000
_cell.angle_alpha   90.00
_cell.angle_beta   90.00
_cell.angle_gamma   90.00
#
_symmetry.space_group_name_H-M   'P 1'
#
loop_
_entity.id
_entity.type
_entity.pdbx_description
1 polymer ?
#
loop_
_entity_poly.entity_id
_entity_poly.type
_entity_poly.pdbx_seq_one_letter_code
_entity_poly.pdbx_strand_id
1 'polypeptide(L)'
;MTARPGAGRRVVVIGGGIAGLASAALLARQGYEVDLLERGDAVGGRAGSWESDGFRFDTGPSWYLMPEVFDHFFALLGTSAAEQLDLTVLDPGYRVFFEGKPGGSADAARPDPIDIHPDRARNVATFEAIERGAGRALDAYLTSAKDAYDVAVRRFLYTSFESLVPLLRADVLRRAPRLVSLLARTLDRHVARSFDDPRLRQILGYPAVFLGSSPDRAPSMYHLMSHLDLDDGVLYPQGGFTRLIEAIADLARGEGVRIHLGVTATAITTTATAATTATNLATVAPHGHPGDDVVAHATLPLGSRARRLRRRPRARVTGVAYEGAGGTRGALEADVVVGATDLHHLETELVMPELQTYPQSWWDARDPGPGAVLVYLGVEGRLPQLPHHSLFFTADWQQNFDDVFGAARRVPDPASTYVCKPSATDPTVAPDGDENVFILVPVPADVSIGRGGLDGGGDPAVEKAADAAIDQLASWAGIPDLRERIVVRRTVGPGDFAADLHAWSGGALGPAHTWRQSALLRGRNASRHIDGLLYAGSSTIPGIGLPMCLISAEVMVKRLAADRSTEPLAAPL
;
A
#
# COMPACT_ATOMS: atom_id res chain seq x y z
N MET A 1 -36.37 13.87 8.57
CA MET A 1 -35.06 13.67 7.94
C MET A 1 -34.01 14.23 8.91
N THR A 2 -33.25 13.39 9.54
CA THR A 2 -32.10 13.83 10.37
C THR A 2 -31.07 14.49 9.45
N ALA A 3 -30.56 15.66 9.84
CA ALA A 3 -29.51 16.34 9.07
C ALA A 3 -28.29 15.39 8.92
N ARG A 4 -27.73 15.30 7.70
CA ARG A 4 -26.52 14.51 7.45
C ARG A 4 -25.37 15.09 8.29
N PRO A 5 -24.47 14.26 8.87
CA PRO A 5 -23.41 14.73 9.78
C PRO A 5 -22.49 15.81 9.21
N GLY A 6 -22.31 15.81 7.87
CA GLY A 6 -21.41 16.71 7.16
C GLY A 6 -22.03 18.00 6.61
N ALA A 7 -23.35 18.20 6.79
CA ALA A 7 -24.07 19.32 6.15
C ALA A 7 -23.42 20.69 6.42
N GLY A 8 -23.04 21.39 5.34
CA GLY A 8 -22.41 22.73 5.37
C GLY A 8 -20.94 22.74 5.82
N ARG A 9 -20.27 21.60 5.91
CA ARG A 9 -18.83 21.51 6.23
C ARG A 9 -18.01 21.18 4.99
N ARG A 10 -16.91 21.89 4.82
CA ARG A 10 -16.01 21.73 3.67
C ARG A 10 -14.83 20.82 4.02
N VAL A 11 -14.51 19.93 3.08
CA VAL A 11 -13.38 19.01 3.18
C VAL A 11 -12.48 19.16 1.96
N VAL A 12 -11.17 19.21 2.19
CA VAL A 12 -10.18 19.08 1.13
C VAL A 12 -9.42 17.78 1.32
N VAL A 13 -9.42 16.93 0.29
CA VAL A 13 -8.65 15.69 0.22
C VAL A 13 -7.40 15.93 -0.64
N ILE A 14 -6.22 15.61 -0.14
CA ILE A 14 -4.94 15.75 -0.85
C ILE A 14 -4.49 14.36 -1.32
N GLY A 15 -4.47 14.16 -2.65
CA GLY A 15 -4.08 12.93 -3.33
C GLY A 15 -5.27 12.11 -3.85
N GLY A 16 -5.27 11.85 -5.17
CA GLY A 16 -6.30 11.13 -5.92
C GLY A 16 -6.04 9.62 -6.06
N GLY A 17 -5.21 9.02 -5.20
CA GLY A 17 -5.08 7.56 -5.11
C GLY A 17 -6.32 6.91 -4.50
N ILE A 18 -6.37 5.56 -4.47
CA ILE A 18 -7.54 4.80 -3.97
C ILE A 18 -8.01 5.26 -2.58
N ALA A 19 -7.09 5.54 -1.65
CA ALA A 19 -7.46 6.00 -0.30
C ALA A 19 -8.11 7.39 -0.31
N GLY A 20 -7.63 8.29 -1.18
CA GLY A 20 -8.19 9.63 -1.33
C GLY A 20 -9.57 9.61 -1.97
N LEU A 21 -9.71 8.87 -3.08
CA LEU A 21 -11.00 8.66 -3.74
C LEU A 21 -12.04 8.04 -2.79
N ALA A 22 -11.66 6.98 -2.08
CA ALA A 22 -12.53 6.34 -1.10
C ALA A 22 -12.91 7.30 0.04
N SER A 23 -11.95 8.04 0.59
CA SER A 23 -12.20 9.04 1.63
C SER A 23 -13.17 10.12 1.16
N ALA A 24 -12.96 10.63 -0.07
CA ALA A 24 -13.78 11.67 -0.67
C ALA A 24 -15.22 11.18 -0.88
N ALA A 25 -15.41 9.97 -1.46
CA ALA A 25 -16.72 9.37 -1.70
C ALA A 25 -17.50 9.17 -0.38
N LEU A 26 -16.86 8.57 0.64
CA LEU A 26 -17.51 8.31 1.93
C LEU A 26 -17.90 9.60 2.66
N LEU A 27 -17.08 10.65 2.59
CA LEU A 27 -17.39 11.94 3.21
C LEU A 27 -18.50 12.67 2.45
N ALA A 28 -18.47 12.67 1.12
CA ALA A 28 -19.54 13.26 0.30
C ALA A 28 -20.90 12.56 0.54
N ARG A 29 -20.90 11.22 0.64
CA ARG A 29 -22.09 10.42 1.01
C ARG A 29 -22.68 10.85 2.36
N GLN A 30 -21.83 11.26 3.31
CA GLN A 30 -22.27 11.81 4.60
C GLN A 30 -22.69 13.28 4.55
N GLY A 31 -22.66 13.92 3.38
CA GLY A 31 -23.14 15.29 3.14
C GLY A 31 -22.09 16.37 3.30
N TYR A 32 -20.79 16.03 3.36
CA TYR A 32 -19.72 17.03 3.28
C TYR A 32 -19.58 17.58 1.86
N GLU A 33 -19.16 18.85 1.73
CA GLU A 33 -18.71 19.43 0.46
C GLU A 33 -17.22 19.09 0.28
N VAL A 34 -16.91 18.27 -0.75
CA VAL A 34 -15.57 17.68 -0.89
C VAL A 34 -14.89 18.17 -2.17
N ASP A 35 -13.70 18.74 -2.01
CA ASP A 35 -12.73 18.99 -3.06
C ASP A 35 -11.57 17.99 -2.93
N LEU A 36 -11.21 17.29 -4.01
CA LEU A 36 -10.06 16.42 -4.08
C LEU A 36 -9.01 17.03 -5.00
N LEU A 37 -7.79 17.22 -4.49
CA LEU A 37 -6.65 17.75 -5.23
C LEU A 37 -5.72 16.61 -5.63
N GLU A 38 -5.50 16.43 -6.94
CA GLU A 38 -4.54 15.49 -7.51
C GLU A 38 -3.53 16.23 -8.38
N ARG A 39 -2.25 15.95 -8.14
CA ARG A 39 -1.13 16.57 -8.87
C ARG A 39 -1.03 16.07 -10.31
N GLY A 40 -1.31 14.77 -10.50
CA GLY A 40 -1.28 14.15 -11.81
C GLY A 40 -2.41 14.61 -12.74
N ASP A 41 -2.32 14.20 -13.97
CA ASP A 41 -3.35 14.38 -15.01
C ASP A 41 -4.46 13.31 -14.93
N ALA A 42 -4.25 12.27 -14.10
CA ALA A 42 -5.21 11.20 -13.82
C ALA A 42 -5.23 10.83 -12.34
N VAL A 43 -6.33 10.22 -11.89
CA VAL A 43 -6.44 9.60 -10.57
C VAL A 43 -5.86 8.20 -10.58
N GLY A 44 -5.62 7.62 -9.39
CA GLY A 44 -5.15 6.23 -9.21
C GLY A 44 -3.88 6.13 -8.38
N GLY A 45 -2.97 7.10 -8.48
CA GLY A 45 -1.70 7.08 -7.75
C GLY A 45 -0.90 5.81 -8.07
N ARG A 46 -0.61 4.98 -7.05
CA ARG A 46 0.10 3.68 -7.24
C ARG A 46 -0.71 2.64 -8.04
N ALA A 47 -2.01 2.81 -8.16
CA ALA A 47 -2.90 1.94 -8.95
C ALA A 47 -3.35 2.64 -10.25
N GLY A 48 -2.45 3.39 -10.85
CA GLY A 48 -2.66 4.04 -12.15
C GLY A 48 -2.50 3.08 -13.31
N SER A 49 -2.59 3.62 -14.53
CA SER A 49 -2.37 2.88 -15.77
C SER A 49 -1.44 3.64 -16.71
N TRP A 50 -0.90 2.89 -17.67
CA TRP A 50 -0.11 3.43 -18.78
C TRP A 50 -0.43 2.66 -20.06
N GLU A 51 -0.52 3.38 -21.17
CA GLU A 51 -0.84 2.80 -22.48
C GLU A 51 0.20 3.20 -23.52
N SER A 52 0.56 2.26 -24.40
CA SER A 52 1.38 2.49 -25.59
C SER A 52 1.08 1.43 -26.64
N ASP A 53 0.96 1.84 -27.90
CA ASP A 53 0.84 0.99 -29.07
C ASP A 53 -0.23 -0.13 -28.95
N GLY A 54 -1.35 0.20 -28.31
CA GLY A 54 -2.47 -0.72 -28.09
C GLY A 54 -2.31 -1.65 -26.88
N PHE A 55 -1.18 -1.59 -26.17
CA PHE A 55 -0.99 -2.27 -24.90
C PHE A 55 -1.40 -1.37 -23.75
N ARG A 56 -2.10 -1.93 -22.75
CA ARG A 56 -2.46 -1.27 -21.51
C ARG A 56 -1.86 -2.01 -20.31
N PHE A 57 -1.27 -1.26 -19.39
CA PHE A 57 -0.61 -1.77 -18.20
C PHE A 57 -1.17 -1.11 -16.95
N ASP A 58 -1.52 -1.91 -15.96
CA ASP A 58 -1.66 -1.42 -14.59
C ASP A 58 -0.27 -1.12 -14.01
N THR A 59 -0.07 0.05 -13.42
CA THR A 59 1.27 0.50 -13.01
C THR A 59 1.67 0.06 -11.59
N GLY A 60 0.91 -0.84 -10.96
CA GLY A 60 1.18 -1.25 -9.59
C GLY A 60 0.49 -2.54 -9.17
N PRO A 61 -0.53 -2.48 -8.28
CA PRO A 61 -1.18 -3.67 -7.74
C PRO A 61 -1.86 -4.47 -8.85
N SER A 62 -1.75 -5.80 -8.74
CA SER A 62 -2.29 -6.74 -9.73
C SER A 62 -3.04 -7.93 -9.11
N TRP A 63 -3.12 -7.98 -7.76
CA TRP A 63 -3.81 -9.03 -7.03
C TRP A 63 -5.07 -8.50 -6.36
N TYR A 64 -6.25 -8.98 -6.77
CA TYR A 64 -7.52 -8.66 -6.13
C TYR A 64 -7.81 -9.71 -5.05
N LEU A 65 -7.45 -9.38 -3.83
CA LEU A 65 -7.64 -10.21 -2.63
C LEU A 65 -8.58 -9.52 -1.67
N MET A 66 -9.22 -10.27 -0.76
CA MET A 66 -10.19 -9.76 0.22
C MET A 66 -11.43 -9.13 -0.44
N PRO A 67 -12.13 -9.86 -1.33
CA PRO A 67 -13.29 -9.32 -2.06
C PRO A 67 -14.35 -8.72 -1.15
N GLU A 68 -14.54 -9.26 0.06
CA GLU A 68 -15.50 -8.78 1.04
C GLU A 68 -15.22 -7.34 1.52
N VAL A 69 -13.97 -6.86 1.46
CA VAL A 69 -13.62 -5.47 1.80
C VAL A 69 -14.09 -4.52 0.70
N PHE A 70 -13.95 -4.93 -0.55
CA PHE A 70 -14.45 -4.15 -1.68
C PHE A 70 -15.98 -4.15 -1.71
N ASP A 71 -16.61 -5.32 -1.51
CA ASP A 71 -18.07 -5.43 -1.41
C ASP A 71 -18.62 -4.51 -0.31
N HIS A 72 -18.00 -4.54 0.87
CA HIS A 72 -18.37 -3.66 1.97
C HIS A 72 -18.23 -2.18 1.59
N PHE A 73 -17.11 -1.79 0.95
CA PHE A 73 -16.89 -0.41 0.52
C PHE A 73 -17.96 0.05 -0.47
N PHE A 74 -18.26 -0.75 -1.48
CA PHE A 74 -19.33 -0.43 -2.45
C PHE A 74 -20.71 -0.38 -1.78
N ALA A 75 -20.98 -1.28 -0.82
CA ALA A 75 -22.22 -1.27 -0.06
C ALA A 75 -22.40 0.00 0.79
N LEU A 76 -21.32 0.58 1.34
CA LEU A 76 -21.37 1.88 2.02
C LEU A 76 -21.88 2.99 1.08
N LEU A 77 -21.59 2.90 -0.20
CA LEU A 77 -22.04 3.85 -1.23
C LEU A 77 -23.36 3.46 -1.89
N GLY A 78 -24.01 2.36 -1.43
CA GLY A 78 -25.33 1.92 -1.90
C GLY A 78 -25.31 1.15 -3.22
N THR A 79 -24.20 0.52 -3.57
CA THR A 79 -24.03 -0.36 -4.73
C THR A 79 -23.29 -1.65 -4.30
N SER A 80 -22.80 -2.46 -5.23
CA SER A 80 -22.03 -3.68 -4.96
C SER A 80 -20.82 -3.80 -5.89
N ALA A 81 -19.82 -4.63 -5.51
CA ALA A 81 -18.69 -4.91 -6.40
C ALA A 81 -19.18 -5.56 -7.71
N ALA A 82 -20.18 -6.43 -7.65
CA ALA A 82 -20.74 -7.10 -8.83
C ALA A 82 -21.46 -6.16 -9.81
N GLU A 83 -21.98 -5.01 -9.32
CA GLU A 83 -22.56 -3.98 -10.19
C GLU A 83 -21.50 -3.08 -10.83
N GLN A 84 -20.33 -2.97 -10.21
CA GLN A 84 -19.28 -2.03 -10.62
C GLN A 84 -18.15 -2.71 -11.40
N LEU A 85 -17.89 -4.00 -11.15
CA LEU A 85 -16.74 -4.75 -11.65
C LEU A 85 -17.20 -6.11 -12.21
N ASP A 86 -16.54 -6.54 -13.28
CA ASP A 86 -16.61 -7.92 -13.78
C ASP A 86 -15.37 -8.66 -13.26
N LEU A 87 -15.58 -9.56 -12.28
CA LEU A 87 -14.50 -10.25 -11.58
C LEU A 87 -14.36 -11.68 -12.09
N THR A 88 -13.15 -12.04 -12.49
CA THR A 88 -12.79 -13.40 -12.92
C THR A 88 -11.92 -14.07 -11.86
N VAL A 89 -12.26 -15.30 -11.45
CA VAL A 89 -11.40 -16.14 -10.60
C VAL A 89 -10.30 -16.74 -11.47
N LEU A 90 -9.05 -16.59 -11.06
CA LEU A 90 -7.88 -17.11 -11.77
C LEU A 90 -7.62 -18.58 -11.41
N ASP A 91 -7.45 -19.45 -12.43
CA ASP A 91 -7.04 -20.85 -12.26
C ASP A 91 -6.03 -21.26 -13.36
N PRO A 92 -4.74 -21.49 -13.03
CA PRO A 92 -4.17 -21.33 -11.69
C PRO A 92 -4.19 -19.88 -11.22
N GLY A 93 -4.33 -19.67 -9.90
CA GLY A 93 -4.19 -18.37 -9.26
C GLY A 93 -2.81 -17.78 -9.55
N TYR A 94 -1.77 -18.62 -9.45
CA TYR A 94 -0.41 -18.28 -9.87
C TYR A 94 0.46 -19.53 -10.08
N ARG A 95 1.56 -19.36 -10.82
CA ARG A 95 2.61 -20.37 -11.05
C ARG A 95 3.91 -19.94 -10.42
N VAL A 96 4.62 -20.88 -9.76
CA VAL A 96 5.92 -20.62 -9.14
C VAL A 96 7.01 -21.36 -9.92
N PHE A 97 7.97 -20.61 -10.42
CA PHE A 97 9.20 -21.11 -11.03
C PHE A 97 10.33 -21.04 -10.02
N PHE A 98 11.20 -22.04 -10.04
CA PHE A 98 12.33 -22.12 -9.10
C PHE A 98 13.66 -22.12 -9.86
N GLU A 99 14.66 -21.47 -9.28
CA GLU A 99 16.03 -21.55 -9.78
C GLU A 99 16.53 -23.01 -9.72
N GLY A 100 17.29 -23.41 -10.73
CA GLY A 100 18.00 -24.68 -10.71
C GLY A 100 19.05 -24.72 -9.59
N LYS A 101 19.59 -25.91 -9.28
CA LYS A 101 20.63 -26.06 -8.24
C LYS A 101 21.85 -25.20 -8.57
N PRO A 102 22.38 -24.39 -7.62
CA PRO A 102 23.61 -23.65 -7.83
C PRO A 102 24.76 -24.56 -8.28
N GLY A 103 25.48 -24.18 -9.34
CA GLY A 103 26.60 -24.94 -9.87
C GLY A 103 26.22 -26.14 -10.75
N GLY A 104 24.96 -26.35 -11.05
CA GLY A 104 24.49 -27.27 -12.10
C GLY A 104 24.92 -26.76 -13.48
N SER A 105 25.16 -27.67 -14.45
CA SER A 105 25.35 -27.26 -15.85
C SER A 105 24.11 -26.48 -16.32
N ALA A 106 24.26 -25.61 -17.31
CA ALA A 106 23.14 -24.89 -17.94
C ALA A 106 22.02 -25.84 -18.44
N ASP A 107 22.38 -27.12 -18.70
CA ASP A 107 21.48 -28.20 -19.08
C ASP A 107 20.89 -28.99 -17.90
N ALA A 108 21.24 -28.67 -16.63
CA ALA A 108 20.60 -29.31 -15.48
C ALA A 108 19.13 -28.88 -15.43
N ALA A 109 18.23 -29.85 -15.59
CA ALA A 109 16.78 -29.62 -15.58
C ALA A 109 16.39 -28.83 -14.31
N ARG A 110 15.76 -27.66 -14.51
CA ARG A 110 15.14 -26.90 -13.41
C ARG A 110 14.01 -27.73 -12.80
N PRO A 111 13.69 -27.51 -11.53
CA PRO A 111 12.49 -28.11 -10.95
C PRO A 111 11.25 -27.73 -11.76
N ASP A 112 10.32 -28.64 -11.91
CA ASP A 112 9.03 -28.34 -12.52
C ASP A 112 8.35 -27.21 -11.75
N PRO A 113 7.68 -26.28 -12.44
CA PRO A 113 6.94 -25.20 -11.77
C PRO A 113 5.76 -25.77 -10.98
N ILE A 114 5.35 -25.06 -9.94
CA ILE A 114 4.23 -25.43 -9.07
C ILE A 114 3.08 -24.48 -9.34
N ASP A 115 1.92 -25.01 -9.72
CA ASP A 115 0.68 -24.24 -9.84
C ASP A 115 -0.07 -24.21 -8.52
N ILE A 116 -0.53 -23.03 -8.12
CA ILE A 116 -1.41 -22.81 -6.97
C ILE A 116 -2.80 -22.46 -7.51
N HIS A 117 -3.79 -23.16 -6.98
CA HIS A 117 -5.17 -23.12 -7.47
C HIS A 117 -6.10 -22.48 -6.44
N PRO A 118 -7.26 -21.96 -6.84
CA PRO A 118 -8.29 -21.50 -5.90
C PRO A 118 -8.92 -22.67 -5.11
N ASP A 119 -8.67 -23.92 -5.53
CA ASP A 119 -9.15 -25.13 -4.88
C ASP A 119 -8.13 -25.63 -3.84
N ARG A 120 -8.48 -25.51 -2.56
CA ARG A 120 -7.68 -26.00 -1.42
C ARG A 120 -7.33 -27.48 -1.55
N ALA A 121 -8.24 -28.34 -2.02
CA ALA A 121 -7.98 -29.77 -2.12
C ALA A 121 -6.88 -30.08 -3.16
N ARG A 122 -6.84 -29.35 -4.28
CA ARG A 122 -5.77 -29.44 -5.27
C ARG A 122 -4.43 -29.01 -4.68
N ASN A 123 -4.38 -27.91 -3.95
CA ASN A 123 -3.17 -27.44 -3.28
C ASN A 123 -2.67 -28.44 -2.24
N VAL A 124 -3.56 -29.03 -1.44
CA VAL A 124 -3.23 -30.09 -0.48
C VAL A 124 -2.61 -31.32 -1.18
N ALA A 125 -3.19 -31.74 -2.31
CA ALA A 125 -2.65 -32.86 -3.10
C ALA A 125 -1.27 -32.52 -3.70
N THR A 126 -1.09 -31.30 -4.22
CA THR A 126 0.20 -30.83 -4.75
C THR A 126 1.29 -30.83 -3.68
N PHE A 127 1.00 -30.31 -2.48
CA PHE A 127 1.95 -30.30 -1.37
C PHE A 127 2.30 -31.72 -0.89
N GLU A 128 1.31 -32.63 -0.82
CA GLU A 128 1.55 -34.04 -0.44
C GLU A 128 2.43 -34.78 -1.47
N ALA A 129 2.30 -34.45 -2.76
CA ALA A 129 3.12 -35.02 -3.82
C ALA A 129 4.58 -34.56 -3.76
N ILE A 130 4.83 -33.34 -3.26
CA ILE A 130 6.17 -32.77 -3.14
C ILE A 130 6.86 -33.30 -1.86
N GLU A 131 6.15 -33.32 -0.74
CA GLU A 131 6.67 -33.73 0.55
C GLU A 131 5.61 -34.56 1.30
N ARG A 132 5.97 -35.78 1.66
CA ARG A 132 5.06 -36.69 2.36
C ARG A 132 4.61 -36.09 3.71
N GLY A 133 3.31 -35.97 3.89
CA GLY A 133 2.68 -35.38 5.09
C GLY A 133 2.45 -33.88 4.99
N ALA A 134 3.01 -33.20 3.97
CA ALA A 134 2.82 -31.77 3.76
C ALA A 134 1.37 -31.40 3.40
N GLY A 135 0.61 -32.29 2.77
CA GLY A 135 -0.80 -32.07 2.52
C GLY A 135 -1.61 -31.87 3.80
N ARG A 136 -1.42 -32.75 4.80
CA ARG A 136 -2.07 -32.59 6.12
C ARG A 136 -1.58 -31.34 6.84
N ALA A 137 -0.28 -31.05 6.73
CA ALA A 137 0.31 -29.86 7.34
C ALA A 137 -0.28 -28.57 6.74
N LEU A 138 -0.46 -28.53 5.42
CA LEU A 138 -1.07 -27.40 4.71
C LEU A 138 -2.53 -27.21 5.14
N ASP A 139 -3.32 -28.27 5.22
CA ASP A 139 -4.71 -28.21 5.65
C ASP A 139 -4.86 -27.60 7.05
N ALA A 140 -4.01 -28.04 8.00
CA ALA A 140 -3.95 -27.46 9.34
C ALA A 140 -3.47 -26.00 9.34
N TYR A 141 -2.48 -25.67 8.50
CA TYR A 141 -1.93 -24.33 8.36
C TYR A 141 -2.97 -23.36 7.83
N LEU A 142 -3.71 -23.71 6.76
CA LEU A 142 -4.76 -22.86 6.17
C LEU A 142 -5.95 -22.69 7.12
N THR A 143 -6.33 -23.74 7.87
CA THR A 143 -7.35 -23.62 8.92
C THR A 143 -6.91 -22.62 10.00
N SER A 144 -5.61 -22.64 10.37
CA SER A 144 -5.02 -21.65 11.28
C SER A 144 -5.01 -20.24 10.69
N ALA A 145 -4.69 -20.12 9.40
CA ALA A 145 -4.63 -18.86 8.68
C ALA A 145 -6.00 -18.19 8.61
N LYS A 146 -7.04 -18.97 8.27
CA LYS A 146 -8.44 -18.51 8.24
C LYS A 146 -8.92 -18.00 9.61
N ASP A 147 -8.69 -18.75 10.70
CA ASP A 147 -9.09 -18.31 12.04
C ASP A 147 -8.38 -17.00 12.46
N ALA A 148 -7.10 -16.84 12.08
CA ALA A 148 -6.36 -15.60 12.32
C ALA A 148 -6.90 -14.44 11.48
N TYR A 149 -7.25 -14.70 10.23
CA TYR A 149 -7.86 -13.73 9.30
C TYR A 149 -9.22 -13.25 9.82
N ASP A 150 -10.12 -14.17 10.18
CA ASP A 150 -11.44 -13.85 10.72
C ASP A 150 -11.35 -12.96 11.98
N VAL A 151 -10.37 -13.21 12.84
CA VAL A 151 -10.13 -12.39 14.04
C VAL A 151 -9.57 -11.01 13.64
N ALA A 152 -8.65 -10.96 12.67
CA ALA A 152 -8.05 -9.72 12.20
C ALA A 152 -9.12 -8.78 11.61
N VAL A 153 -9.97 -9.29 10.71
CA VAL A 153 -11.07 -8.51 10.10
C VAL A 153 -12.04 -8.00 11.15
N ARG A 154 -12.52 -8.87 12.04
CA ARG A 154 -13.58 -8.52 13.02
C ARG A 154 -13.11 -7.61 14.15
N ARG A 155 -11.80 -7.57 14.49
CA ARG A 155 -11.34 -6.95 15.74
C ARG A 155 -10.21 -5.95 15.57
N PHE A 156 -9.47 -6.00 14.45
CA PHE A 156 -8.25 -5.22 14.33
C PHE A 156 -8.24 -4.28 13.12
N LEU A 157 -8.72 -4.74 11.95
CA LEU A 157 -8.56 -3.97 10.72
C LEU A 157 -9.37 -2.67 10.72
N TYR A 158 -10.60 -2.69 11.23
CA TYR A 158 -11.50 -1.53 11.26
C TYR A 158 -11.40 -0.69 12.54
N THR A 159 -10.36 -0.91 13.36
CA THR A 159 -10.19 -0.16 14.60
C THR A 159 -9.25 1.04 14.44
N SER A 160 -9.65 2.19 15.01
CA SER A 160 -8.79 3.37 15.11
C SER A 160 -7.71 3.26 16.20
N PHE A 161 -7.72 2.21 17.02
CA PHE A 161 -6.89 2.05 18.21
C PHE A 161 -6.92 3.25 19.18
N GLU A 162 -8.00 4.03 19.19
CA GLU A 162 -8.19 5.08 20.21
C GLU A 162 -8.50 4.52 21.58
N SER A 163 -9.06 3.31 21.63
CA SER A 163 -9.34 2.56 22.84
C SER A 163 -8.76 1.16 22.73
N LEU A 164 -8.14 0.68 23.80
CA LEU A 164 -7.68 -0.69 23.92
C LEU A 164 -8.72 -1.61 24.58
N VAL A 165 -9.86 -1.07 25.00
CA VAL A 165 -10.95 -1.83 25.63
C VAL A 165 -11.44 -2.99 24.75
N PRO A 166 -11.56 -2.86 23.40
CA PRO A 166 -11.94 -3.98 22.55
C PRO A 166 -11.00 -5.18 22.61
N LEU A 167 -9.72 -4.97 22.94
CA LEU A 167 -8.74 -6.05 23.08
C LEU A 167 -9.00 -6.90 24.34
N LEU A 168 -9.79 -6.41 25.29
CA LEU A 168 -10.16 -7.11 26.53
C LEU A 168 -11.43 -7.96 26.37
N ARG A 169 -11.98 -8.07 25.16
CA ARG A 169 -13.16 -8.92 24.90
C ARG A 169 -12.82 -10.42 25.11
N ALA A 170 -13.80 -11.19 25.60
CA ALA A 170 -13.60 -12.58 25.97
C ALA A 170 -13.16 -13.49 24.80
N ASP A 171 -13.56 -13.19 23.56
CA ASP A 171 -13.15 -13.90 22.36
C ASP A 171 -11.68 -13.65 22.01
N VAL A 172 -11.18 -12.43 22.20
CA VAL A 172 -9.77 -12.05 22.05
C VAL A 172 -8.92 -12.69 23.17
N LEU A 173 -9.39 -12.55 24.42
CA LEU A 173 -8.67 -13.09 25.58
C LEU A 173 -8.54 -14.63 25.54
N ARG A 174 -9.57 -15.36 25.09
CA ARG A 174 -9.49 -16.81 24.90
C ARG A 174 -8.44 -17.22 23.86
N ARG A 175 -8.23 -16.39 22.83
CA ARG A 175 -7.23 -16.61 21.77
C ARG A 175 -5.88 -15.97 22.08
N ALA A 176 -5.76 -15.22 23.17
CA ALA A 176 -4.56 -14.46 23.51
C ALA A 176 -3.27 -15.32 23.54
N PRO A 177 -3.23 -16.53 24.11
CA PRO A 177 -2.01 -17.34 24.09
C PRO A 177 -1.54 -17.67 22.67
N ARG A 178 -2.48 -17.96 21.76
CA ARG A 178 -2.18 -18.23 20.34
C ARG A 178 -1.77 -16.95 19.61
N LEU A 179 -2.49 -15.85 19.78
CA LEU A 179 -2.15 -14.56 19.16
C LEU A 179 -0.77 -14.06 19.61
N VAL A 180 -0.45 -14.18 20.90
CA VAL A 180 0.88 -13.85 21.42
C VAL A 180 1.94 -14.76 20.81
N SER A 181 1.68 -16.07 20.68
CA SER A 181 2.60 -17.00 20.01
C SER A 181 2.84 -16.65 18.54
N LEU A 182 1.79 -16.27 17.81
CA LEU A 182 1.88 -15.84 16.40
C LEU A 182 2.59 -14.49 16.25
N LEU A 183 2.45 -13.60 17.21
CA LEU A 183 3.17 -12.32 17.22
C LEU A 183 4.63 -12.49 17.65
N ALA A 184 4.95 -13.42 18.55
CA ALA A 184 6.30 -13.59 19.10
C ALA A 184 7.26 -14.34 18.18
N ARG A 185 6.79 -14.95 17.11
CA ARG A 185 7.59 -15.71 16.14
C ARG A 185 7.61 -15.00 14.80
N THR A 186 8.63 -15.31 14.00
CA THR A 186 8.72 -14.89 12.61
C THR A 186 8.04 -15.91 11.70
N LEU A 187 7.63 -15.45 10.51
CA LEU A 187 6.88 -16.28 9.56
C LEU A 187 7.73 -17.48 9.07
N ASP A 188 9.00 -17.26 8.76
CA ASP A 188 9.94 -18.31 8.33
C ASP A 188 10.03 -19.44 9.34
N ARG A 189 10.19 -19.11 10.64
CA ARG A 189 10.25 -20.09 11.74
C ARG A 189 8.92 -20.79 11.96
N HIS A 190 7.82 -20.14 11.66
CA HIS A 190 6.50 -20.75 11.76
C HIS A 190 6.30 -21.80 10.66
N VAL A 191 6.62 -21.46 9.43
CA VAL A 191 6.53 -22.34 8.26
C VAL A 191 7.50 -23.53 8.39
N ALA A 192 8.76 -23.29 8.77
CA ALA A 192 9.80 -24.31 8.91
C ALA A 192 9.51 -25.39 9.96
N ARG A 193 8.45 -25.26 10.77
CA ARG A 193 8.02 -26.31 11.72
C ARG A 193 7.20 -27.41 11.08
N SER A 194 6.60 -27.12 9.95
CA SER A 194 5.60 -28.00 9.32
C SER A 194 6.01 -28.45 7.93
N PHE A 195 7.02 -27.79 7.32
CA PHE A 195 7.48 -28.08 5.98
C PHE A 195 8.99 -28.11 5.92
N ASP A 196 9.57 -29.14 5.28
CA ASP A 196 11.01 -29.30 5.09
C ASP A 196 11.48 -28.89 3.69
N ASP A 197 10.67 -29.12 2.65
CA ASP A 197 10.99 -28.75 1.28
C ASP A 197 11.11 -27.20 1.13
N PRO A 198 12.25 -26.69 0.64
CA PRO A 198 12.47 -25.25 0.52
C PRO A 198 11.46 -24.55 -0.40
N ARG A 199 10.94 -25.24 -1.43
CA ARG A 199 9.95 -24.67 -2.36
C ARG A 199 8.63 -24.39 -1.66
N LEU A 200 8.17 -25.34 -0.80
CA LEU A 200 6.97 -25.15 0.00
C LEU A 200 7.14 -24.02 1.02
N ARG A 201 8.35 -23.90 1.61
CA ARG A 201 8.66 -22.78 2.51
C ARG A 201 8.66 -21.44 1.80
N GLN A 202 9.14 -21.38 0.56
CA GLN A 202 9.10 -20.18 -0.26
C GLN A 202 7.67 -19.77 -0.59
N ILE A 203 6.81 -20.71 -1.03
CA ILE A 203 5.39 -20.48 -1.32
C ILE A 203 4.66 -19.93 -0.08
N LEU A 204 4.91 -20.46 1.11
CA LEU A 204 4.24 -20.02 2.35
C LEU A 204 4.88 -18.79 3.00
N GLY A 205 6.10 -18.45 2.60
CA GLY A 205 6.85 -17.28 3.10
C GLY A 205 6.68 -16.03 2.27
N TYR A 206 6.47 -16.15 0.94
CA TYR A 206 6.44 -15.00 0.03
C TYR A 206 5.38 -13.93 0.38
N PRO A 207 4.25 -14.23 1.04
CA PRO A 207 3.28 -13.18 1.39
C PRO A 207 3.87 -12.06 2.26
N ALA A 208 5.00 -12.29 2.96
CA ALA A 208 5.71 -11.24 3.67
C ALA A 208 6.18 -10.09 2.76
N VAL A 209 6.48 -10.38 1.48
CA VAL A 209 6.92 -9.37 0.50
C VAL A 209 5.80 -8.36 0.21
N PHE A 210 4.54 -8.79 0.14
CA PHE A 210 3.39 -7.89 -0.01
C PHE A 210 3.21 -6.93 1.18
N LEU A 211 3.78 -7.29 2.33
CA LEU A 211 3.80 -6.46 3.54
C LEU A 211 5.04 -5.56 3.62
N GLY A 212 5.84 -5.54 2.56
CA GLY A 212 7.08 -4.79 2.52
C GLY A 212 8.14 -5.30 3.50
N SER A 213 8.16 -6.61 3.79
CA SER A 213 9.06 -7.23 4.77
C SER A 213 9.56 -8.58 4.26
N SER A 214 10.56 -9.15 4.93
CA SER A 214 11.03 -10.51 4.71
C SER A 214 10.39 -11.50 5.71
N PRO A 215 10.31 -12.81 5.40
CA PRO A 215 9.69 -13.80 6.27
C PRO A 215 10.38 -13.94 7.64
N ASP A 216 11.68 -13.67 7.75
CA ASP A 216 12.46 -13.69 8.98
C ASP A 216 12.22 -12.47 9.88
N ARG A 217 11.62 -11.39 9.32
CA ARG A 217 11.30 -10.13 10.01
C ARG A 217 9.80 -9.93 10.25
N ALA A 218 8.97 -10.53 9.41
CA ALA A 218 7.52 -10.46 9.53
C ALA A 218 7.00 -11.34 10.68
N PRO A 219 6.10 -10.87 11.55
CA PRO A 219 5.42 -11.71 12.52
C PRO A 219 4.67 -12.88 11.88
N SER A 220 4.70 -14.06 12.50
CA SER A 220 4.01 -15.25 11.96
C SER A 220 2.49 -15.10 11.89
N MET A 221 1.91 -14.10 12.55
CA MET A 221 0.49 -13.77 12.36
C MET A 221 0.14 -13.54 10.88
N TYR A 222 1.09 -13.06 10.09
CA TYR A 222 0.87 -12.82 8.65
C TYR A 222 0.75 -14.09 7.80
N HIS A 223 0.84 -15.30 8.41
CA HIS A 223 0.43 -16.54 7.74
C HIS A 223 -1.05 -16.50 7.32
N LEU A 224 -1.84 -15.58 7.92
CA LEU A 224 -3.23 -15.33 7.51
C LEU A 224 -3.37 -14.99 6.02
N MET A 225 -2.32 -14.42 5.40
CA MET A 225 -2.32 -14.10 3.96
C MET A 225 -2.43 -15.35 3.08
N SER A 226 -1.90 -16.50 3.55
CA SER A 226 -1.98 -17.76 2.79
C SER A 226 -3.40 -18.32 2.70
N HIS A 227 -4.34 -17.87 3.54
CA HIS A 227 -5.77 -18.17 3.35
C HIS A 227 -6.30 -17.48 2.10
N LEU A 228 -5.87 -16.25 1.83
CA LEU A 228 -6.39 -15.45 0.73
C LEU A 228 -6.00 -16.00 -0.65
N ASP A 229 -4.80 -16.55 -0.78
CA ASP A 229 -4.28 -17.00 -2.08
C ASP A 229 -4.38 -18.52 -2.31
N LEU A 230 -4.29 -19.35 -1.23
CA LEU A 230 -4.34 -20.80 -1.35
C LEU A 230 -5.73 -21.43 -1.01
N ASP A 231 -6.69 -20.62 -0.55
CA ASP A 231 -8.01 -21.11 -0.10
C ASP A 231 -9.16 -20.30 -0.71
N ASP A 232 -9.13 -18.94 -0.66
CA ASP A 232 -10.13 -18.06 -1.26
C ASP A 232 -9.88 -17.83 -2.75
N GLY A 233 -8.61 -17.92 -3.18
CA GLY A 233 -8.17 -17.70 -4.57
C GLY A 233 -7.95 -16.24 -4.93
N VAL A 234 -7.33 -16.03 -6.09
CA VAL A 234 -6.99 -14.72 -6.64
C VAL A 234 -8.02 -14.34 -7.69
N LEU A 235 -8.52 -13.10 -7.62
CA LEU A 235 -9.43 -12.56 -8.62
C LEU A 235 -8.74 -11.48 -9.46
N TYR A 236 -9.32 -11.23 -10.64
CA TYR A 236 -8.91 -10.17 -11.56
C TYR A 236 -10.14 -9.40 -12.02
N PRO A 237 -10.17 -8.06 -11.92
CA PRO A 237 -11.21 -7.24 -12.51
C PRO A 237 -10.96 -7.08 -14.01
N GLN A 238 -11.92 -7.45 -14.85
CA GLN A 238 -11.82 -7.25 -16.31
C GLN A 238 -11.66 -5.76 -16.62
N GLY A 239 -10.70 -5.44 -17.48
CA GLY A 239 -10.27 -4.08 -17.73
C GLY A 239 -9.16 -3.59 -16.78
N GLY A 240 -8.62 -4.46 -15.91
CA GLY A 240 -7.52 -4.15 -15.00
C GLY A 240 -7.93 -3.39 -13.74
N PHE A 241 -6.94 -3.08 -12.91
CA PHE A 241 -7.15 -2.26 -11.70
C PHE A 241 -7.51 -0.81 -12.02
N THR A 242 -7.21 -0.36 -13.24
CA THR A 242 -7.73 0.91 -13.78
C THR A 242 -9.24 0.97 -13.65
N ARG A 243 -9.97 -0.12 -14.00
CA ARG A 243 -11.42 -0.18 -13.91
C ARG A 243 -11.93 -0.02 -12.48
N LEU A 244 -11.24 -0.61 -11.50
CA LEU A 244 -11.55 -0.40 -10.08
C LEU A 244 -11.41 1.07 -9.67
N ILE A 245 -10.32 1.72 -10.07
CA ILE A 245 -10.08 3.14 -9.76
C ILE A 245 -11.13 4.04 -10.42
N GLU A 246 -11.46 3.79 -11.67
CA GLU A 246 -12.53 4.50 -12.40
C GLU A 246 -13.87 4.36 -11.71
N ALA A 247 -14.26 3.14 -11.32
CA ALA A 247 -15.52 2.89 -10.62
C ALA A 247 -15.61 3.68 -9.31
N ILE A 248 -14.53 3.72 -8.51
CA ILE A 248 -14.50 4.50 -7.26
C ILE A 248 -14.55 6.01 -7.57
N ALA A 249 -13.84 6.49 -8.60
CA ALA A 249 -13.84 7.89 -8.99
C ALA A 249 -15.21 8.35 -9.50
N ASP A 250 -15.90 7.50 -10.27
CA ASP A 250 -17.24 7.80 -10.77
C ASP A 250 -18.27 7.83 -9.65
N LEU A 251 -18.19 6.91 -8.69
CA LEU A 251 -19.01 6.96 -7.47
C LEU A 251 -18.73 8.23 -6.67
N ALA A 252 -17.46 8.63 -6.51
CA ALA A 252 -17.12 9.87 -5.82
C ALA A 252 -17.72 11.10 -6.52
N ARG A 253 -17.63 11.18 -7.87
CA ARG A 253 -18.29 12.23 -8.66
C ARG A 253 -19.81 12.20 -8.53
N GLY A 254 -20.39 11.00 -8.54
CA GLY A 254 -21.83 10.79 -8.34
C GLY A 254 -22.33 11.28 -6.97
N GLU A 255 -21.51 11.20 -5.93
CA GLU A 255 -21.79 11.76 -4.60
C GLU A 255 -21.48 13.28 -4.51
N GLY A 256 -20.98 13.91 -5.59
CA GLY A 256 -20.76 15.36 -5.67
C GLY A 256 -19.33 15.81 -5.34
N VAL A 257 -18.34 14.91 -5.34
CA VAL A 257 -16.93 15.28 -5.16
C VAL A 257 -16.42 16.05 -6.36
N ARG A 258 -15.78 17.19 -6.13
CA ARG A 258 -15.06 17.97 -7.16
C ARG A 258 -13.61 17.48 -7.21
N ILE A 259 -13.23 16.79 -8.29
CA ILE A 259 -11.87 16.30 -8.51
C ILE A 259 -11.11 17.30 -9.36
N HIS A 260 -10.02 17.85 -8.82
CA HIS A 260 -9.13 18.80 -9.47
C HIS A 260 -7.82 18.10 -9.84
N LEU A 261 -7.61 17.87 -11.14
CA LEU A 261 -6.37 17.29 -11.69
C LEU A 261 -5.36 18.38 -12.03
N GLY A 262 -4.06 18.04 -12.03
CA GLY A 262 -2.98 18.98 -12.28
C GLY A 262 -2.83 20.04 -11.18
N VAL A 263 -3.31 19.74 -9.95
CA VAL A 263 -3.31 20.67 -8.82
C VAL A 263 -2.48 20.10 -7.67
N THR A 264 -1.36 20.77 -7.38
CA THR A 264 -0.43 20.39 -6.33
C THR A 264 -0.73 21.13 -5.03
N ALA A 265 -1.06 20.44 -3.97
CA ALA A 265 -1.12 21.02 -2.63
C ALA A 265 0.29 21.45 -2.18
N THR A 266 0.43 22.69 -1.71
CA THR A 266 1.71 23.29 -1.33
C THR A 266 1.86 23.56 0.17
N ALA A 267 0.75 23.72 0.89
CA ALA A 267 0.75 23.83 2.35
C ALA A 267 -0.63 23.57 2.95
N ILE A 268 -0.65 22.99 4.13
CA ILE A 268 -1.85 22.92 4.98
C ILE A 268 -1.90 24.19 5.82
N THR A 269 -2.93 25.02 5.61
CA THR A 269 -3.11 26.26 6.37
C THR A 269 -3.82 25.98 7.70
N THR A 270 -3.39 26.70 8.75
CA THR A 270 -3.90 26.49 10.11
C THR A 270 -4.11 27.83 10.83
N THR A 271 -4.80 27.81 11.95
CA THR A 271 -4.93 28.99 12.83
C THR A 271 -3.57 29.51 13.31
N ALA A 272 -2.57 28.66 13.48
CA ALA A 272 -1.19 29.05 13.80
C ALA A 272 -0.54 29.82 12.65
N THR A 273 -0.75 29.39 11.40
CA THR A 273 -0.28 30.08 10.19
C THR A 273 -0.86 31.48 10.09
N ALA A 274 -2.16 31.62 10.33
CA ALA A 274 -2.83 32.93 10.31
C ALA A 274 -2.26 33.90 11.37
N ALA A 275 -1.99 33.41 12.57
CA ALA A 275 -1.39 34.21 13.63
C ALA A 275 0.03 34.69 13.27
N THR A 276 0.86 33.85 12.66
CA THR A 276 2.22 34.20 12.21
C THR A 276 2.20 35.26 11.13
N THR A 277 1.29 35.15 10.14
CA THR A 277 1.13 36.16 9.09
C THR A 277 0.68 37.50 9.66
N ALA A 278 -0.26 37.51 10.61
CA ALA A 278 -0.72 38.72 11.27
C ALA A 278 0.41 39.41 12.09
N THR A 279 1.26 38.62 12.76
CA THR A 279 2.42 39.13 13.52
C THR A 279 3.44 39.78 12.57
N ASN A 280 3.73 39.17 11.43
CA ASN A 280 4.65 39.71 10.43
C ASN A 280 4.14 41.00 9.76
N LEU A 281 2.82 41.16 9.64
CA LEU A 281 2.22 42.43 9.16
C LEU A 281 2.21 43.52 10.24
N ALA A 282 2.15 43.14 11.52
CA ALA A 282 2.17 44.07 12.64
C ALA A 282 3.58 44.61 13.00
N THR A 283 4.65 43.91 12.58
CA THR A 283 6.05 44.29 12.81
C THR A 283 6.62 45.31 11.80
N VAL A 284 5.82 45.85 10.90
CA VAL A 284 6.19 46.96 9.99
C VAL A 284 5.50 48.27 10.45
N ALA A 285 5.78 48.74 11.64
CA ALA A 285 5.47 50.10 12.10
C ALA A 285 6.67 50.65 12.91
N PRO A 286 6.99 51.98 12.81
CA PRO A 286 8.33 52.50 13.03
C PRO A 286 8.68 52.77 14.51
N HIS A 287 9.98 52.76 14.74
CA HIS A 287 10.71 52.92 16.01
C HIS A 287 10.23 54.04 16.95
N GLY A 288 10.09 53.66 18.23
CA GLY A 288 10.11 54.59 19.40
C GLY A 288 11.01 54.01 20.48
N HIS A 289 11.81 54.87 21.08
CA HIS A 289 13.00 54.66 21.92
C HIS A 289 12.79 53.94 23.28
N PRO A 290 13.86 53.53 23.96
CA PRO A 290 13.90 52.46 25.01
C PRO A 290 13.79 53.00 26.46
N GLY A 291 13.37 52.13 27.35
CA GLY A 291 13.46 52.40 28.80
C GLY A 291 12.75 51.32 29.64
N ASP A 292 13.54 50.75 30.52
CA ASP A 292 13.23 50.13 31.80
C ASP A 292 13.01 48.61 31.88
N ASP A 293 14.03 48.02 32.52
CA ASP A 293 14.11 46.69 33.09
C ASP A 293 13.05 46.42 34.18
N VAL A 294 12.39 45.28 34.13
CA VAL A 294 11.86 44.61 35.34
C VAL A 294 12.08 43.10 35.23
N VAL A 295 13.02 42.61 36.02
CA VAL A 295 13.27 41.19 36.25
C VAL A 295 12.21 40.66 37.22
N ALA A 296 11.39 39.70 36.78
CA ALA A 296 10.50 38.95 37.67
C ALA A 296 10.95 37.48 37.73
N HIS A 297 11.56 37.12 38.87
CA HIS A 297 11.80 35.73 39.26
C HIS A 297 10.48 35.04 39.62
N ALA A 298 10.07 34.01 38.89
CA ALA A 298 8.99 33.12 39.28
C ALA A 298 9.56 31.76 39.71
N THR A 299 9.51 31.49 41.00
CA THR A 299 9.77 30.22 41.68
C THR A 299 8.69 29.20 41.33
N LEU A 300 9.11 28.01 40.88
CA LEU A 300 8.24 26.86 40.63
C LEU A 300 7.96 26.10 41.95
N PRO A 301 6.73 25.65 42.22
CA PRO A 301 6.47 24.62 43.22
C PRO A 301 6.55 23.21 42.59
N LEU A 302 7.37 22.36 43.19
CA LEU A 302 7.38 20.93 42.94
C LEU A 302 6.11 20.28 43.53
N GLY A 303 5.46 19.43 42.71
CA GLY A 303 4.65 18.34 43.24
C GLY A 303 3.21 18.29 42.80
N SER A 304 2.90 17.57 41.71
CA SER A 304 1.70 16.73 41.65
C SER A 304 1.82 15.70 40.50
N ARG A 305 1.57 14.44 40.85
CA ARG A 305 1.63 13.25 39.99
C ARG A 305 0.71 13.37 38.76
N ALA A 306 1.30 13.04 37.63
CA ALA A 306 0.80 13.05 36.29
C ALA A 306 -0.60 12.42 36.10
N ARG A 307 -1.62 13.23 35.88
CA ARG A 307 -2.66 12.96 34.90
C ARG A 307 -1.96 13.12 33.54
N ARG A 308 -1.88 12.07 32.72
CA ARG A 308 -1.57 12.18 31.28
C ARG A 308 -2.71 12.98 30.65
N LEU A 309 -2.58 14.30 30.68
CA LEU A 309 -3.43 15.21 29.94
C LEU A 309 -3.29 14.87 28.47
N ARG A 310 -4.38 14.48 27.79
CA ARG A 310 -4.48 14.56 26.33
C ARG A 310 -4.00 15.97 25.97
N ARG A 311 -2.86 16.08 25.30
CA ARG A 311 -2.39 17.37 24.81
C ARG A 311 -3.48 17.88 23.87
N ARG A 312 -4.04 19.06 24.17
CA ARG A 312 -4.99 19.75 23.29
C ARG A 312 -4.27 20.03 21.96
N PRO A 313 -4.95 19.94 20.81
CA PRO A 313 -4.40 20.39 19.53
C PRO A 313 -3.83 21.81 19.68
N ARG A 314 -2.69 22.05 19.03
CA ARG A 314 -2.03 23.38 19.08
C ARG A 314 -2.61 24.34 18.05
N ALA A 315 -3.24 23.80 17.00
CA ALA A 315 -3.83 24.53 15.90
C ALA A 315 -5.06 23.78 15.35
N ARG A 316 -5.82 24.45 14.49
CA ARG A 316 -6.92 23.88 13.71
C ARG A 316 -6.66 24.14 12.24
N VAL A 317 -7.05 23.23 11.33
CA VAL A 317 -7.00 23.48 9.89
C VAL A 317 -7.87 24.67 9.53
N THR A 318 -7.45 25.45 8.52
CA THR A 318 -8.24 26.50 7.89
C THR A 318 -8.39 26.29 6.40
N GLY A 319 -7.56 25.40 5.80
CA GLY A 319 -7.62 25.06 4.39
C GLY A 319 -6.33 24.46 3.84
N VAL A 320 -6.20 24.49 2.52
CA VAL A 320 -5.04 24.01 1.77
C VAL A 320 -4.65 25.06 0.72
N ALA A 321 -3.39 25.49 0.73
CA ALA A 321 -2.80 26.26 -0.36
C ALA A 321 -2.37 25.29 -1.49
N TYR A 322 -2.54 25.70 -2.72
CA TYR A 322 -2.22 24.89 -3.88
C TYR A 322 -1.62 25.70 -5.04
N GLU A 323 -0.96 24.99 -5.95
CA GLU A 323 -0.52 25.47 -7.24
C GLU A 323 -1.14 24.62 -8.34
N GLY A 324 -1.87 25.25 -9.25
CA GLY A 324 -2.51 24.62 -10.41
C GLY A 324 -1.67 24.74 -11.68
N ALA A 325 -2.20 24.23 -12.77
CA ALA A 325 -1.57 24.30 -14.08
C ALA A 325 -1.17 25.74 -14.44
N GLY A 326 0.03 25.91 -15.03
CA GLY A 326 0.57 27.22 -15.40
C GLY A 326 1.05 28.08 -14.23
N GLY A 327 1.25 27.50 -13.02
CA GLY A 327 1.76 28.20 -11.85
C GLY A 327 0.71 29.07 -11.14
N THR A 328 -0.58 28.87 -11.42
CA THR A 328 -1.67 29.58 -10.76
C THR A 328 -1.74 29.18 -9.29
N ARG A 329 -1.57 30.10 -8.35
CA ARG A 329 -1.65 29.85 -6.91
C ARG A 329 -3.01 30.20 -6.35
N GLY A 330 -3.52 29.36 -5.44
CA GLY A 330 -4.79 29.55 -4.76
C GLY A 330 -4.82 28.88 -3.40
N ALA A 331 -5.96 29.03 -2.74
CA ALA A 331 -6.24 28.32 -1.49
C ALA A 331 -7.72 27.91 -1.44
N LEU A 332 -7.98 26.72 -0.93
CA LEU A 332 -9.31 26.25 -0.57
C LEU A 332 -9.47 26.29 0.94
N GLU A 333 -10.54 26.91 1.41
CA GLU A 333 -10.92 26.88 2.82
C GLU A 333 -11.53 25.52 3.16
N ALA A 334 -11.18 24.97 4.32
CA ALA A 334 -11.70 23.69 4.79
C ALA A 334 -11.85 23.63 6.30
N ASP A 335 -12.90 22.94 6.74
CA ASP A 335 -13.13 22.56 8.13
C ASP A 335 -12.36 21.27 8.50
N VAL A 336 -12.08 20.44 7.48
CA VAL A 336 -11.36 19.18 7.58
C VAL A 336 -10.42 19.05 6.37
N VAL A 337 -9.20 18.58 6.60
CA VAL A 337 -8.25 18.20 5.56
C VAL A 337 -7.92 16.72 5.72
N VAL A 338 -8.01 15.95 4.63
CA VAL A 338 -7.61 14.55 4.58
C VAL A 338 -6.35 14.43 3.74
N GLY A 339 -5.23 14.06 4.36
CA GLY A 339 -4.00 13.71 3.65
C GLY A 339 -4.04 12.26 3.20
N ALA A 340 -4.15 12.03 1.91
CA ALA A 340 -4.16 10.72 1.27
C ALA A 340 -2.99 10.53 0.29
N THR A 341 -2.01 11.41 0.34
CA THR A 341 -0.69 11.30 -0.30
C THR A 341 0.30 10.56 0.59
N ASP A 342 1.57 10.46 0.19
CA ASP A 342 2.61 9.90 1.06
C ASP A 342 2.68 10.68 2.38
N LEU A 343 2.61 9.97 3.52
CA LEU A 343 2.51 10.60 4.84
C LEU A 343 3.80 11.32 5.24
N HIS A 344 4.98 10.85 4.77
CA HIS A 344 6.24 11.53 4.99
C HIS A 344 6.19 12.91 4.31
N HIS A 345 5.90 12.95 3.01
CA HIS A 345 5.78 14.20 2.27
C HIS A 345 4.74 15.15 2.89
N LEU A 346 3.57 14.64 3.25
CA LEU A 346 2.53 15.46 3.87
C LEU A 346 3.01 16.13 5.17
N GLU A 347 3.63 15.34 6.04
CA GLU A 347 4.06 15.81 7.36
C GLU A 347 5.32 16.69 7.31
N THR A 348 6.29 16.38 6.42
CA THR A 348 7.56 17.10 6.38
C THR A 348 7.55 18.31 5.47
N GLU A 349 6.69 18.31 4.42
CA GLU A 349 6.66 19.38 3.41
C GLU A 349 5.42 20.28 3.51
N LEU A 350 4.23 19.72 3.86
CA LEU A 350 2.99 20.49 3.84
C LEU A 350 2.55 20.98 5.22
N VAL A 351 3.11 20.42 6.30
CA VAL A 351 2.80 20.80 7.69
C VAL A 351 3.98 21.56 8.31
N MET A 352 3.68 22.67 8.98
CA MET A 352 4.69 23.47 9.72
C MET A 352 5.45 22.58 10.71
N PRO A 353 6.80 22.68 10.82
CA PRO A 353 7.62 21.80 11.66
C PRO A 353 7.15 21.65 13.10
N GLU A 354 6.64 22.72 13.71
CA GLU A 354 6.18 22.74 15.12
C GLU A 354 4.86 21.95 15.32
N LEU A 355 4.15 21.69 14.23
CA LEU A 355 2.83 21.03 14.24
C LEU A 355 2.89 19.59 13.69
N GLN A 356 4.05 19.14 13.25
CA GLN A 356 4.22 17.79 12.71
C GLN A 356 3.93 16.71 13.77
N THR A 357 3.11 15.76 13.40
CA THR A 357 2.89 14.54 14.20
C THR A 357 4.03 13.53 14.00
N TYR A 358 4.58 13.52 12.81
CA TYR A 358 5.64 12.62 12.34
C TYR A 358 6.79 13.43 11.72
N PRO A 359 7.64 14.09 12.57
CA PRO A 359 8.79 14.83 12.09
C PRO A 359 9.86 13.90 11.49
N GLN A 360 10.84 14.45 10.76
CA GLN A 360 11.90 13.67 10.11
C GLN A 360 12.57 12.66 11.04
N SER A 361 12.82 13.02 12.30
CA SER A 361 13.40 12.12 13.31
C SER A 361 12.56 10.88 13.64
N TRP A 362 11.24 10.94 13.39
CA TRP A 362 10.37 9.76 13.50
C TRP A 362 10.59 8.82 12.30
N TRP A 363 10.78 9.36 11.11
CA TRP A 363 11.02 8.61 9.87
C TRP A 363 12.41 7.97 9.85
N ASP A 364 13.44 8.66 10.32
CA ASP A 364 14.82 8.15 10.41
C ASP A 364 14.95 6.86 11.23
N ALA A 365 14.00 6.63 12.15
CA ALA A 365 13.92 5.41 12.97
C ALA A 365 13.02 4.32 12.37
N ARG A 366 12.61 4.47 11.12
CA ARG A 366 11.65 3.59 10.44
C ARG A 366 12.27 2.91 9.22
N ASP A 367 11.65 1.79 8.83
CA ASP A 367 11.98 1.05 7.63
C ASP A 367 10.98 1.43 6.53
N PRO A 368 11.42 2.00 5.40
CA PRO A 368 10.54 2.39 4.30
C PRO A 368 9.89 1.21 3.57
N GLY A 369 10.34 -0.03 3.83
CA GLY A 369 10.02 -1.18 3.01
C GLY A 369 10.91 -1.26 1.77
N PRO A 370 10.57 -2.10 0.78
CA PRO A 370 11.33 -2.21 -0.45
C PRO A 370 10.95 -1.12 -1.45
N GLY A 371 11.89 -0.79 -2.31
CA GLY A 371 11.65 -0.21 -3.62
C GLY A 371 11.33 -1.31 -4.63
N ALA A 372 11.14 -0.93 -5.87
CA ALA A 372 10.99 -1.85 -6.99
C ALA A 372 11.59 -1.26 -8.26
N VAL A 373 12.10 -2.14 -9.12
CA VAL A 373 12.20 -1.87 -10.55
C VAL A 373 11.01 -2.55 -11.21
N LEU A 374 10.19 -1.78 -11.92
CA LEU A 374 9.05 -2.27 -12.69
C LEU A 374 9.41 -2.25 -14.17
N VAL A 375 9.05 -3.32 -14.88
CA VAL A 375 9.28 -3.45 -16.32
C VAL A 375 7.96 -3.78 -16.99
N TYR A 376 7.58 -2.97 -17.96
CA TYR A 376 6.36 -3.14 -18.75
C TYR A 376 6.78 -3.50 -20.17
N LEU A 377 6.28 -4.63 -20.67
CA LEU A 377 6.64 -5.17 -21.98
C LEU A 377 5.37 -5.46 -22.80
N GLY A 378 5.26 -4.88 -23.99
CA GLY A 378 4.41 -5.39 -25.06
C GLY A 378 5.19 -6.44 -25.83
N VAL A 379 4.65 -7.64 -26.00
CA VAL A 379 5.32 -8.78 -26.59
C VAL A 379 4.50 -9.35 -27.75
N GLU A 380 5.09 -9.43 -28.95
CA GLU A 380 4.46 -10.05 -30.10
C GLU A 380 4.25 -11.56 -29.90
N GLY A 381 3.04 -12.02 -30.22
CA GLY A 381 2.65 -13.45 -30.18
C GLY A 381 2.43 -13.97 -28.75
N ARG A 382 1.91 -15.19 -28.66
CA ARG A 382 1.46 -15.78 -27.39
C ARG A 382 2.59 -16.33 -26.52
N LEU A 383 2.40 -16.25 -25.20
CA LEU A 383 3.29 -16.76 -24.17
C LEU A 383 2.56 -17.82 -23.30
N PRO A 384 2.29 -19.04 -23.83
CA PRO A 384 1.50 -20.07 -23.13
C PRO A 384 2.19 -20.61 -21.86
N GLN A 385 3.50 -20.39 -21.72
CA GLN A 385 4.28 -20.80 -20.55
C GLN A 385 3.87 -20.03 -19.29
N LEU A 386 3.37 -18.81 -19.45
CA LEU A 386 3.03 -17.91 -18.36
C LEU A 386 1.51 -17.86 -18.17
N PRO A 387 0.98 -18.25 -17.00
CA PRO A 387 -0.39 -17.91 -16.61
C PRO A 387 -0.49 -16.41 -16.29
N HIS A 388 -1.63 -15.97 -15.76
CA HIS A 388 -1.85 -14.57 -15.37
C HIS A 388 -0.79 -14.07 -14.38
N HIS A 389 -0.53 -14.85 -13.32
CA HIS A 389 0.51 -14.53 -12.33
C HIS A 389 1.59 -15.61 -12.30
N SER A 390 2.84 -15.17 -12.20
CA SER A 390 3.99 -16.06 -12.05
C SER A 390 4.98 -15.48 -11.04
N LEU A 391 5.54 -16.35 -10.21
CA LEU A 391 6.58 -16.02 -9.25
C LEU A 391 7.86 -16.76 -9.63
N PHE A 392 9.00 -16.10 -9.53
CA PHE A 392 10.30 -16.66 -9.84
C PHE A 392 11.16 -16.58 -8.58
N PHE A 393 11.48 -17.72 -7.96
CA PHE A 393 12.20 -17.77 -6.70
C PHE A 393 13.62 -18.29 -6.87
N THR A 394 14.59 -17.51 -6.40
CA THR A 394 15.98 -17.89 -6.36
C THR A 394 16.25 -18.97 -5.32
N ALA A 395 17.28 -19.78 -5.54
CA ALA A 395 17.68 -20.84 -4.62
C ALA A 395 18.17 -20.26 -3.28
N ASP A 396 19.02 -19.22 -3.32
CA ASP A 396 19.41 -18.46 -2.13
C ASP A 396 18.44 -17.31 -1.88
N TRP A 397 17.28 -17.67 -1.34
CA TRP A 397 16.21 -16.72 -1.08
C TRP A 397 16.53 -15.73 0.05
N GLN A 398 17.29 -16.20 1.05
CA GLN A 398 17.72 -15.33 2.16
C GLN A 398 18.65 -14.23 1.67
N GLN A 399 19.59 -14.54 0.77
CA GLN A 399 20.48 -13.53 0.19
C GLN A 399 19.71 -12.43 -0.53
N ASN A 400 18.62 -12.77 -1.28
CA ASN A 400 17.76 -11.76 -1.91
C ASN A 400 17.15 -10.79 -0.88
N PHE A 401 16.70 -11.30 0.27
CA PHE A 401 16.18 -10.44 1.34
C PHE A 401 17.28 -9.60 2.00
N ASP A 402 18.45 -10.17 2.19
CA ASP A 402 19.59 -9.45 2.75
C ASP A 402 20.07 -8.33 1.81
N ASP A 403 19.98 -8.54 0.49
CA ASP A 403 20.29 -7.53 -0.52
C ASP A 403 19.27 -6.37 -0.50
N VAL A 404 17.99 -6.66 -0.35
CA VAL A 404 16.92 -5.65 -0.34
C VAL A 404 16.82 -4.92 1.02
N PHE A 405 16.85 -5.66 2.14
CA PHE A 405 16.52 -5.16 3.48
C PHE A 405 17.72 -5.09 4.43
N GLY A 406 18.86 -5.72 4.08
CA GLY A 406 20.04 -5.79 4.91
C GLY A 406 20.84 -4.49 4.94
N ALA A 407 22.03 -4.54 5.57
CA ALA A 407 22.89 -3.37 5.72
C ALA A 407 23.62 -2.99 4.41
N ALA A 408 23.91 -3.98 3.56
CA ALA A 408 24.70 -3.79 2.33
C ALA A 408 23.83 -3.49 1.10
N ARG A 409 22.62 -3.01 1.28
CA ARG A 409 21.58 -2.73 0.29
C ARG A 409 22.08 -2.66 -1.15
N ARG A 410 21.69 -3.61 -1.97
CA ARG A 410 22.04 -3.68 -3.40
C ARG A 410 20.89 -4.29 -4.20
N VAL A 411 20.87 -4.06 -5.51
CA VAL A 411 19.97 -4.73 -6.43
C VAL A 411 20.35 -6.21 -6.47
N PRO A 412 19.40 -7.15 -6.17
CA PRO A 412 19.67 -8.58 -6.24
C PRO A 412 19.97 -9.04 -7.67
N ASP A 413 20.90 -10.00 -7.82
CA ASP A 413 21.22 -10.64 -9.11
C ASP A 413 21.77 -12.06 -8.83
N PRO A 414 21.01 -13.16 -9.14
CA PRO A 414 19.63 -13.16 -9.64
C PRO A 414 18.62 -12.63 -8.61
N ALA A 415 17.48 -12.12 -9.08
CA ALA A 415 16.43 -11.61 -8.24
C ALA A 415 15.23 -12.57 -8.16
N SER A 416 14.62 -12.69 -6.99
CA SER A 416 13.26 -13.25 -6.90
C SER A 416 12.28 -12.22 -7.43
N THR A 417 11.54 -12.55 -8.50
CA THR A 417 10.70 -11.61 -9.23
C THR A 417 9.24 -12.06 -9.27
N TYR A 418 8.37 -11.10 -9.47
CA TYR A 418 6.97 -11.33 -9.77
C TYR A 418 6.67 -10.89 -11.20
N VAL A 419 5.88 -11.70 -11.92
CA VAL A 419 5.45 -11.44 -13.31
C VAL A 419 3.93 -11.51 -13.38
N CYS A 420 3.32 -10.52 -14.01
CA CYS A 420 1.90 -10.50 -14.34
C CYS A 420 1.71 -10.41 -15.84
N LYS A 421 0.82 -11.22 -16.37
CA LYS A 421 0.42 -11.25 -17.79
C LYS A 421 -1.11 -11.17 -17.86
N PRO A 422 -1.71 -9.99 -17.71
CA PRO A 422 -3.16 -9.83 -17.72
C PRO A 422 -3.83 -10.29 -19.02
N SER A 423 -3.15 -10.21 -20.16
CA SER A 423 -3.62 -10.70 -21.45
C SER A 423 -3.93 -12.20 -21.50
N ALA A 424 -3.45 -12.99 -20.50
CA ALA A 424 -3.88 -14.38 -20.33
C ALA A 424 -5.38 -14.52 -19.98
N THR A 425 -5.99 -13.49 -19.45
CA THR A 425 -7.37 -13.50 -18.93
C THR A 425 -8.24 -12.41 -19.56
N ASP A 426 -7.63 -11.29 -19.95
CA ASP A 426 -8.30 -10.11 -20.47
C ASP A 426 -7.78 -9.77 -21.88
N PRO A 427 -8.60 -9.99 -22.92
CA PRO A 427 -8.19 -9.69 -24.30
C PRO A 427 -8.14 -8.18 -24.60
N THR A 428 -8.59 -7.31 -23.71
CA THR A 428 -8.68 -5.86 -23.96
C THR A 428 -7.40 -5.10 -23.59
N VAL A 429 -6.41 -5.77 -23.01
CA VAL A 429 -5.19 -5.11 -22.48
C VAL A 429 -3.97 -5.26 -23.39
N ALA A 430 -4.11 -5.94 -24.53
CA ALA A 430 -3.07 -6.08 -25.55
C ALA A 430 -3.71 -6.17 -26.95
N PRO A 431 -2.98 -5.88 -28.03
CA PRO A 431 -3.42 -6.16 -29.40
C PRO A 431 -3.74 -7.64 -29.60
N ASP A 432 -4.64 -7.97 -30.54
CA ASP A 432 -5.04 -9.33 -30.79
C ASP A 432 -3.84 -10.19 -31.25
N GLY A 433 -3.62 -11.30 -30.55
CA GLY A 433 -2.49 -12.19 -30.80
C GLY A 433 -1.23 -11.87 -29.97
N ASP A 434 -1.16 -10.72 -29.31
CA ASP A 434 -0.02 -10.29 -28.52
C ASP A 434 -0.27 -10.39 -27.00
N GLU A 435 0.75 -10.13 -26.20
CA GLU A 435 0.71 -10.24 -24.75
C GLU A 435 1.30 -9.01 -24.08
N ASN A 436 0.66 -8.54 -23.00
CA ASN A 436 1.30 -7.58 -22.09
C ASN A 436 1.95 -8.32 -20.92
N VAL A 437 3.16 -7.94 -20.56
CA VAL A 437 3.90 -8.52 -19.44
C VAL A 437 4.41 -7.42 -18.51
N PHE A 438 4.11 -7.56 -17.25
CA PHE A 438 4.62 -6.72 -16.18
C PHE A 438 5.58 -7.54 -15.31
N ILE A 439 6.80 -7.02 -15.05
CA ILE A 439 7.77 -7.66 -14.17
C ILE A 439 8.05 -6.71 -13.00
N LEU A 440 8.02 -7.22 -11.77
CA LEU A 440 8.43 -6.51 -10.58
C LEU A 440 9.68 -7.17 -9.99
N VAL A 441 10.75 -6.39 -9.89
CA VAL A 441 12.00 -6.76 -9.24
C VAL A 441 12.10 -6.00 -7.92
N PRO A 442 12.02 -6.67 -6.75
CA PRO A 442 12.24 -6.01 -5.47
C PRO A 442 13.68 -5.49 -5.36
N VAL A 443 13.84 -4.24 -4.98
CA VAL A 443 15.14 -3.59 -4.77
C VAL A 443 15.12 -2.80 -3.46
N PRO A 444 16.24 -2.31 -2.94
CA PRO A 444 16.23 -1.37 -1.81
C PRO A 444 15.38 -0.12 -2.10
N ALA A 445 14.70 0.40 -1.09
CA ALA A 445 14.11 1.74 -1.16
C ALA A 445 15.23 2.78 -1.10
N ASP A 446 15.80 3.07 -2.26
CA ASP A 446 16.92 3.98 -2.45
C ASP A 446 16.77 4.73 -3.79
N VAL A 447 16.52 6.01 -3.72
CA VAL A 447 16.33 6.87 -4.90
C VAL A 447 17.59 6.95 -5.79
N SER A 448 18.78 6.64 -5.24
CA SER A 448 20.03 6.65 -5.99
C SER A 448 20.17 5.49 -7.00
N ILE A 449 19.31 4.46 -6.91
CA ILE A 449 19.20 3.41 -7.94
C ILE A 449 18.75 4.03 -9.26
N GLY A 450 17.93 5.08 -9.21
CA GLY A 450 17.62 5.91 -10.36
C GLY A 450 16.18 5.79 -10.84
N ARG A 451 15.97 6.36 -12.02
CA ARG A 451 14.70 6.45 -12.73
C ARG A 451 14.68 5.49 -13.92
N GLY A 452 13.51 4.99 -14.23
CA GLY A 452 13.27 4.25 -15.47
C GLY A 452 13.13 5.15 -16.69
N GLY A 453 12.82 4.53 -17.82
CA GLY A 453 12.64 5.22 -19.10
C GLY A 453 11.91 4.36 -20.11
N LEU A 454 11.75 4.89 -21.33
CA LEU A 454 11.25 4.18 -22.50
C LEU A 454 12.43 3.57 -23.25
N ASP A 455 12.24 2.39 -23.83
CA ASP A 455 13.15 1.72 -24.78
C ASP A 455 14.62 1.63 -24.28
N GLY A 456 14.79 1.38 -22.98
CA GLY A 456 16.13 1.28 -22.36
C GLY A 456 16.78 2.63 -22.03
N GLY A 457 16.02 3.73 -22.07
CA GLY A 457 16.50 5.09 -21.82
C GLY A 457 16.51 5.51 -20.34
N GLY A 458 16.31 4.58 -19.42
CA GLY A 458 16.39 4.83 -17.97
C GLY A 458 17.81 4.89 -17.45
N ASP A 459 17.95 5.11 -16.13
CA ASP A 459 19.25 5.09 -15.46
C ASP A 459 19.91 3.70 -15.53
N PRO A 460 21.24 3.62 -15.67
CA PRO A 460 21.93 2.35 -15.96
C PRO A 460 21.65 1.22 -14.96
N ALA A 461 21.47 1.53 -13.67
CA ALA A 461 21.19 0.51 -12.66
C ALA A 461 19.77 -0.06 -12.79
N VAL A 462 18.79 0.77 -13.16
CA VAL A 462 17.41 0.35 -13.41
C VAL A 462 17.35 -0.51 -14.66
N GLU A 463 17.97 -0.07 -15.77
CA GLU A 463 17.97 -0.81 -17.03
C GLU A 463 18.71 -2.16 -16.91
N LYS A 464 19.84 -2.19 -16.18
CA LYS A 464 20.56 -3.44 -15.90
C LYS A 464 19.68 -4.43 -15.12
N ALA A 465 18.93 -3.97 -14.11
CA ALA A 465 18.02 -4.83 -13.35
C ALA A 465 16.87 -5.35 -14.23
N ALA A 466 16.34 -4.50 -15.11
CA ALA A 466 15.31 -4.85 -16.06
C ALA A 466 15.80 -5.91 -17.07
N ASP A 467 16.98 -5.72 -17.64
CA ASP A 467 17.61 -6.67 -18.58
C ASP A 467 17.84 -8.03 -17.92
N ALA A 468 18.39 -8.04 -16.69
CA ALA A 468 18.60 -9.29 -15.95
C ALA A 468 17.26 -10.03 -15.68
N ALA A 469 16.22 -9.29 -15.34
CA ALA A 469 14.89 -9.87 -15.09
C ALA A 469 14.25 -10.43 -16.39
N ILE A 470 14.40 -9.75 -17.53
CA ILE A 470 13.95 -10.24 -18.84
C ILE A 470 14.68 -11.54 -19.22
N ASP A 471 16.02 -11.58 -19.06
CA ASP A 471 16.81 -12.78 -19.34
C ASP A 471 16.45 -13.94 -18.42
N GLN A 472 16.25 -13.66 -17.14
CA GLN A 472 15.81 -14.65 -16.16
C GLN A 472 14.44 -15.22 -16.54
N LEU A 473 13.47 -14.37 -16.87
CA LEU A 473 12.14 -14.77 -17.34
C LEU A 473 12.24 -15.66 -18.58
N ALA A 474 12.96 -15.20 -19.62
CA ALA A 474 13.17 -15.96 -20.86
C ALA A 474 13.76 -17.35 -20.59
N SER A 475 14.81 -17.40 -19.77
CA SER A 475 15.52 -18.63 -19.44
C SER A 475 14.70 -19.57 -18.55
N TRP A 476 14.02 -19.05 -17.51
CA TRP A 476 13.35 -19.92 -16.53
C TRP A 476 11.97 -20.39 -17.01
N ALA A 477 11.27 -19.59 -17.82
CA ALA A 477 10.00 -19.97 -18.43
C ALA A 477 10.17 -20.71 -19.78
N GLY A 478 11.39 -20.83 -20.32
CA GLY A 478 11.63 -21.50 -21.59
C GLY A 478 11.11 -20.72 -22.80
N ILE A 479 11.37 -19.40 -22.84
CA ILE A 479 10.98 -18.47 -23.92
C ILE A 479 12.26 -17.83 -24.49
N PRO A 480 13.06 -18.58 -25.26
CA PRO A 480 14.40 -18.11 -25.67
C PRO A 480 14.38 -16.90 -26.62
N ASP A 481 13.28 -16.69 -27.34
CA ASP A 481 13.05 -15.61 -28.30
C ASP A 481 12.34 -14.38 -27.67
N LEU A 482 12.17 -14.33 -26.34
CA LEU A 482 11.42 -13.27 -25.67
C LEU A 482 11.94 -11.86 -26.02
N ARG A 483 13.27 -11.65 -25.98
CA ARG A 483 13.85 -10.33 -26.27
C ARG A 483 13.56 -9.82 -27.68
N GLU A 484 13.57 -10.71 -28.65
CA GLU A 484 13.33 -10.38 -30.06
C GLU A 484 11.87 -10.00 -30.33
N ARG A 485 10.97 -10.43 -29.44
CA ARG A 485 9.52 -10.22 -29.55
C ARG A 485 9.03 -9.00 -28.76
N ILE A 486 9.89 -8.30 -28.02
CA ILE A 486 9.52 -7.09 -27.27
C ILE A 486 9.37 -5.93 -28.26
N VAL A 487 8.17 -5.36 -28.34
CA VAL A 487 7.82 -4.21 -29.19
C VAL A 487 7.51 -2.94 -28.39
N VAL A 488 7.15 -3.09 -27.12
CA VAL A 488 6.99 -1.96 -26.18
C VAL A 488 7.82 -2.26 -24.95
N ARG A 489 8.62 -1.29 -24.49
CA ARG A 489 9.38 -1.40 -23.25
C ARG A 489 9.35 -0.09 -22.46
N ARG A 490 8.97 -0.18 -21.20
CA ARG A 490 9.09 0.89 -20.23
C ARG A 490 9.62 0.35 -18.92
N THR A 491 10.47 1.11 -18.26
CA THR A 491 10.95 0.82 -16.91
C THR A 491 10.54 1.93 -15.94
N VAL A 492 10.43 1.61 -14.66
CA VAL A 492 10.19 2.54 -13.54
C VAL A 492 11.07 2.12 -12.39
N GLY A 493 11.76 3.07 -11.74
CA GLY A 493 12.65 2.82 -10.63
C GLY A 493 12.29 3.59 -9.36
N PRO A 494 13.05 3.41 -8.26
CA PRO A 494 12.83 4.13 -7.00
C PRO A 494 12.83 5.66 -7.15
N GLY A 495 13.62 6.20 -8.08
CA GLY A 495 13.64 7.64 -8.39
C GLY A 495 12.32 8.14 -8.94
N ASP A 496 11.60 7.33 -9.72
CA ASP A 496 10.26 7.68 -10.23
C ASP A 496 9.21 7.67 -9.12
N PHE A 497 9.23 6.65 -8.24
CA PHE A 497 8.32 6.64 -7.08
C PHE A 497 8.49 7.88 -6.20
N ALA A 498 9.72 8.34 -6.00
CA ALA A 498 9.98 9.57 -5.25
C ALA A 498 9.50 10.81 -5.99
N ALA A 499 9.79 10.93 -7.29
CA ALA A 499 9.44 12.09 -8.11
C ALA A 499 7.93 12.18 -8.37
N ASP A 500 7.31 11.05 -8.78
CA ASP A 500 5.94 11.04 -9.26
C ASP A 500 4.90 10.83 -8.16
N LEU A 501 5.26 10.17 -7.06
CA LEU A 501 4.35 9.84 -5.97
C LEU A 501 4.77 10.42 -4.62
N HIS A 502 5.86 11.20 -4.57
CA HIS A 502 6.48 11.66 -3.32
C HIS A 502 6.79 10.51 -2.35
N ALA A 503 7.00 9.29 -2.88
CA ALA A 503 7.18 8.11 -2.05
C ALA A 503 8.45 8.23 -1.19
N TRP A 504 8.28 8.08 0.13
CA TRP A 504 9.39 8.14 1.07
C TRP A 504 10.50 7.15 0.71
N SER A 505 11.73 7.65 0.54
CA SER A 505 12.92 6.89 0.12
C SER A 505 12.77 6.15 -1.23
N GLY A 506 11.80 6.48 -2.06
CA GLY A 506 11.52 5.73 -3.29
C GLY A 506 10.88 4.35 -3.04
N GLY A 507 10.21 4.16 -1.90
CA GLY A 507 9.53 2.91 -1.55
C GLY A 507 8.30 2.66 -2.41
N ALA A 508 8.17 1.43 -2.93
CA ALA A 508 7.06 1.05 -3.82
C ALA A 508 5.73 0.89 -3.06
N LEU A 509 5.75 0.39 -1.82
CA LEU A 509 4.57 -0.04 -1.07
C LEU A 509 4.19 0.91 0.08
N GLY A 510 5.17 1.47 0.77
CA GLY A 510 5.05 2.23 2.00
C GLY A 510 5.78 1.55 3.17
N PRO A 511 5.73 2.11 4.40
CA PRO A 511 6.50 1.62 5.55
C PRO A 511 6.26 0.14 5.83
N ALA A 512 7.36 -0.63 5.98
CA ALA A 512 7.34 -2.08 6.19
C ALA A 512 6.47 -2.51 7.38
N HIS A 513 5.83 -3.68 7.28
CA HIS A 513 5.11 -4.31 8.38
C HIS A 513 6.03 -5.12 9.30
N THR A 514 6.98 -4.42 9.92
CA THR A 514 7.80 -4.99 10.99
C THR A 514 7.06 -4.90 12.35
N TRP A 515 7.58 -5.58 13.37
CA TRP A 515 7.02 -5.53 14.73
C TRP A 515 6.80 -4.11 15.27
N ARG A 516 7.72 -3.18 14.93
CA ARG A 516 7.69 -1.78 15.40
C ARG A 516 6.85 -0.85 14.53
N GLN A 517 6.31 -1.36 13.41
CA GLN A 517 5.60 -0.56 12.40
C GLN A 517 4.25 -1.14 11.99
N SER A 518 3.74 -2.12 12.74
CA SER A 518 2.44 -2.75 12.49
C SER A 518 1.39 -2.34 13.51
N ALA A 519 0.13 -2.47 13.14
CA ALA A 519 -1.05 -2.23 13.99
C ALA A 519 -0.99 -0.86 14.70
N LEU A 520 -1.12 -0.83 16.04
CA LEU A 520 -1.13 0.41 16.85
C LEU A 520 0.16 1.25 16.80
N LEU A 521 1.28 0.68 16.30
CA LEU A 521 2.58 1.35 16.14
C LEU A 521 2.76 2.00 14.77
N ARG A 522 1.84 1.76 13.83
CA ARG A 522 1.78 2.40 12.52
C ARG A 522 1.28 3.84 12.62
N GLY A 523 1.41 4.62 11.56
CA GLY A 523 0.84 5.96 11.45
C GLY A 523 -0.66 5.96 11.76
N ARG A 524 -1.12 6.87 12.60
CA ARG A 524 -2.54 7.02 12.96
C ARG A 524 -3.28 7.77 11.86
N ASN A 525 -4.59 7.61 11.80
CA ASN A 525 -5.43 8.30 10.82
C ASN A 525 -5.80 9.74 11.23
N ALA A 526 -5.09 10.38 12.16
CA ALA A 526 -5.31 11.77 12.55
C ALA A 526 -4.06 12.41 13.16
N SER A 527 -3.88 13.71 12.93
CA SER A 527 -2.85 14.52 13.56
C SER A 527 -3.03 14.58 15.09
N ARG A 528 -1.90 14.73 15.79
CA ARG A 528 -1.87 14.97 17.24
C ARG A 528 -1.87 16.44 17.60
N HIS A 529 -1.53 17.30 16.65
CA HIS A 529 -1.25 18.71 16.88
C HIS A 529 -2.20 19.65 16.15
N ILE A 530 -2.85 19.16 15.09
CA ILE A 530 -3.78 19.94 14.27
C ILE A 530 -5.16 19.29 14.33
N ASP A 531 -6.14 20.00 14.86
CA ASP A 531 -7.54 19.60 14.83
C ASP A 531 -8.07 19.72 13.40
N GLY A 532 -8.83 18.73 12.95
CA GLY A 532 -9.36 18.65 11.59
C GLY A 532 -8.39 18.12 10.53
N LEU A 533 -7.12 17.78 10.86
CA LEU A 533 -6.20 17.11 9.96
C LEU A 533 -6.23 15.60 10.19
N LEU A 534 -6.67 14.86 9.16
CA LEU A 534 -6.81 13.41 9.13
C LEU A 534 -5.92 12.79 8.05
N TYR A 535 -5.65 11.48 8.15
CA TYR A 535 -4.82 10.75 7.20
C TYR A 535 -5.48 9.45 6.78
N ALA A 536 -5.31 9.08 5.50
CA ALA A 536 -5.72 7.80 4.94
C ALA A 536 -4.63 7.25 3.99
N GLY A 537 -4.55 5.93 3.86
CA GLY A 537 -3.66 5.28 2.91
C GLY A 537 -2.64 4.32 3.53
N SER A 538 -1.74 3.81 2.71
CA SER A 538 -0.81 2.71 3.03
C SER A 538 0.16 3.01 4.18
N SER A 539 0.50 4.26 4.44
CA SER A 539 1.37 4.68 5.55
C SER A 539 0.66 4.72 6.91
N THR A 540 -0.66 4.61 6.93
CA THR A 540 -1.50 4.67 8.13
C THR A 540 -2.11 3.31 8.48
N ILE A 541 -2.81 3.24 9.61
CA ILE A 541 -3.61 2.07 10.01
C ILE A 541 -4.71 1.86 8.96
N PRO A 542 -4.97 0.60 8.50
CA PRO A 542 -4.34 -0.64 8.94
C PRO A 542 -3.01 -0.98 8.25
N GLY A 543 -2.72 -0.47 7.05
CA GLY A 543 -1.45 -0.73 6.39
C GLY A 543 -1.45 -0.72 4.86
N ILE A 544 -0.57 -1.54 4.27
CA ILE A 544 -0.31 -1.67 2.83
C ILE A 544 -1.39 -2.53 2.17
N GLY A 545 -1.76 -2.20 0.93
CA GLY A 545 -2.69 -2.93 0.06
C GLY A 545 -3.94 -2.13 -0.30
N LEU A 546 -4.55 -2.42 -1.44
CA LEU A 546 -5.75 -1.73 -1.89
C LEU A 546 -6.91 -1.89 -0.89
N PRO A 547 -7.25 -3.12 -0.41
CA PRO A 547 -8.30 -3.28 0.59
C PRO A 547 -7.96 -2.54 1.90
N MET A 548 -6.68 -2.52 2.29
CA MET A 548 -6.24 -1.78 3.47
C MET A 548 -6.41 -0.25 3.30
N CYS A 549 -6.25 0.27 2.09
CA CYS A 549 -6.49 1.68 1.79
C CYS A 549 -7.98 2.05 1.90
N LEU A 550 -8.89 1.16 1.47
CA LEU A 550 -10.34 1.34 1.65
C LEU A 550 -10.71 1.34 3.14
N ILE A 551 -10.20 0.36 3.90
CA ILE A 551 -10.38 0.30 5.35
C ILE A 551 -9.79 1.54 6.04
N SER A 552 -8.63 2.03 5.58
CA SER A 552 -8.00 3.25 6.13
C SER A 552 -8.89 4.48 5.94
N ALA A 553 -9.56 4.60 4.79
CA ALA A 553 -10.54 5.66 4.55
C ALA A 553 -11.74 5.56 5.52
N GLU A 554 -12.26 4.36 5.73
CA GLU A 554 -13.35 4.13 6.67
C GLU A 554 -12.94 4.40 8.12
N VAL A 555 -11.76 3.94 8.54
CA VAL A 555 -11.20 4.24 9.88
C VAL A 555 -11.02 5.74 10.08
N MET A 556 -10.62 6.48 9.05
CA MET A 556 -10.53 7.94 9.07
C MET A 556 -11.91 8.57 9.29
N VAL A 557 -12.96 8.10 8.60
CA VAL A 557 -14.36 8.55 8.79
C VAL A 557 -14.84 8.25 10.20
N LYS A 558 -14.58 7.06 10.73
CA LYS A 558 -14.89 6.69 12.12
C LYS A 558 -14.22 7.62 13.13
N ARG A 559 -12.96 8.00 12.88
CA ARG A 559 -12.26 8.97 13.75
C ARG A 559 -12.89 10.35 13.72
N LEU A 560 -13.32 10.82 12.53
CA LEU A 560 -14.02 12.10 12.39
C LEU A 560 -15.35 12.10 13.14
N ALA A 561 -16.05 10.97 13.13
CA ALA A 561 -17.30 10.76 13.87
C ALA A 561 -17.11 10.42 15.35
N ALA A 562 -15.87 10.34 15.86
CA ALA A 562 -15.51 9.85 17.20
C ALA A 562 -16.02 8.43 17.49
N ASP A 563 -16.25 7.61 16.46
CA ASP A 563 -16.60 6.20 16.58
C ASP A 563 -15.36 5.37 16.98
N ARG A 564 -15.49 4.59 18.04
CA ARG A 564 -14.44 3.73 18.61
C ARG A 564 -14.76 2.26 18.47
N SER A 565 -15.77 1.90 17.69
CA SER A 565 -16.09 0.52 17.40
C SER A 565 -14.93 -0.19 16.68
N THR A 566 -14.88 -1.51 16.76
CA THR A 566 -13.91 -2.33 16.02
C THR A 566 -14.49 -2.92 14.75
N GLU A 567 -15.79 -2.75 14.56
CA GLU A 567 -16.53 -3.34 13.45
C GLU A 567 -16.61 -2.34 12.29
N PRO A 568 -16.82 -2.81 11.05
CA PRO A 568 -17.09 -1.94 9.92
C PRO A 568 -18.29 -1.02 10.19
N LEU A 569 -18.37 0.11 9.51
CA LEU A 569 -19.54 0.98 9.52
C LEU A 569 -20.75 0.22 8.96
N ALA A 570 -21.94 0.59 9.42
CA ALA A 570 -23.17 0.02 8.84
C ALA A 570 -23.37 0.52 7.41
N ALA A 571 -23.68 -0.38 6.49
CA ALA A 571 -23.97 -0.05 5.09
C ALA A 571 -25.49 -0.08 4.84
N PRO A 572 -26.03 0.82 3.95
CA PRO A 572 -25.37 1.98 3.35
C PRO A 572 -25.23 3.17 4.33
N LEU A 573 -24.28 4.11 4.02
CA LEU A 573 -24.07 5.35 4.77
C LEU A 573 -25.20 6.37 4.51
#